data_0eb629fed562b4feea756fc07533b90c
#
_entry.id   0eb629fed562b4feea756fc07533b90c
#
_cell.length_a   1.000
_cell.length_b   1.000
_cell.length_c   1.000
_cell.angle_alpha   90.00
_cell.angle_beta   90.00
_cell.angle_gamma   90.00
#
_symmetry.space_group_name_H-M   'P 1'
#
loop_
_entity.id
_entity.type
_entity.pdbx_description
1 polymer ?
#
loop_
_entity_poly.entity_id
_entity_poly.type
_entity_poly.pdbx_seq_one_letter_code
_entity_poly.pdbx_strand_id
1 'polypeptide(L)'
;MSFERRQLLQILSYAFGSSFILPRNEFAMAAQNPAQPASPAPPAKAAAKHESGGTEMEKVAGIGGLFFRAHDPKALGNWYLQHLGIALEPTSEGGPVWQQEAGPTVFSPFPETTKYFGDPQKVWMVNFRVHDLDKMVAQLRTAGIEVKDPESYPNIGRFARLHDPEGNPIELWQPS
;
A
#
# COMPACT_ATOMS: atom_id res chain seq x y z
N MET A 1 19.77 13.79 -7.28
CA MET A 1 18.95 12.83 -6.49
C MET A 1 19.54 12.77 -5.09
N SER A 2 18.76 13.05 -4.03
CA SER A 2 19.30 13.05 -2.67
C SER A 2 19.69 11.62 -2.26
N PHE A 3 20.68 11.47 -1.40
CA PHE A 3 21.18 10.20 -0.87
C PHE A 3 20.04 9.36 -0.25
N GLU A 4 19.12 10.01 0.43
CA GLU A 4 17.97 9.38 1.11
C GLU A 4 16.96 8.74 0.14
N ARG A 5 16.71 9.36 -1.01
CA ARG A 5 15.88 8.77 -2.06
C ARG A 5 16.50 7.50 -2.65
N ARG A 6 17.84 7.45 -2.76
CA ARG A 6 18.53 6.24 -3.21
C ARG A 6 18.34 5.08 -2.24
N GLN A 7 18.33 5.34 -0.94
CA GLN A 7 18.10 4.30 0.08
C GLN A 7 16.68 3.74 -0.01
N LEU A 8 15.65 4.60 -0.13
CA LEU A 8 14.27 4.15 -0.29
C LEU A 8 14.10 3.32 -1.56
N LEU A 9 14.70 3.77 -2.66
CA LEU A 9 14.67 3.07 -3.96
C LEU A 9 15.38 1.71 -3.88
N GLN A 10 16.48 1.60 -3.14
CA GLN A 10 17.16 0.33 -2.91
C GLN A 10 16.29 -0.63 -2.09
N ILE A 11 15.64 -0.17 -1.03
CA ILE A 11 14.76 -0.98 -0.20
C ILE A 11 13.58 -1.52 -1.04
N LEU A 12 12.96 -0.67 -1.85
CA LEU A 12 11.89 -1.07 -2.75
C LEU A 12 12.36 -2.08 -3.82
N SER A 13 13.57 -1.91 -4.37
CA SER A 13 14.17 -2.85 -5.33
C SER A 13 14.38 -4.24 -4.74
N TYR A 14 14.79 -4.35 -3.49
CA TYR A 14 14.94 -5.64 -2.81
C TYR A 14 13.60 -6.34 -2.53
N ALA A 15 12.54 -5.59 -2.26
CA ALA A 15 11.21 -6.14 -2.04
C ALA A 15 10.59 -6.79 -3.30
N PHE A 16 10.98 -6.33 -4.48
CA PHE A 16 10.47 -6.83 -5.78
C PHE A 16 11.44 -7.77 -6.52
N GLY A 17 12.66 -7.97 -6.00
CA GLY A 17 13.75 -8.70 -6.66
C GLY A 17 13.76 -10.22 -6.50
N SER A 18 12.68 -10.87 -6.11
CA SER A 18 12.61 -12.35 -6.10
C SER A 18 12.29 -12.87 -7.49
N SER A 19 13.34 -13.25 -8.23
CA SER A 19 13.26 -13.96 -9.51
C SER A 19 12.45 -15.25 -9.38
N PHE A 20 11.24 -15.26 -9.90
CA PHE A 20 10.56 -16.52 -10.23
C PHE A 20 11.18 -17.07 -11.51
N ILE A 21 12.03 -18.07 -11.37
CA ILE A 21 12.46 -18.93 -12.48
C ILE A 21 11.27 -19.85 -12.78
N LEU A 22 10.55 -19.56 -13.85
CA LEU A 22 9.58 -20.50 -14.42
C LEU A 22 10.34 -21.54 -15.24
N PRO A 23 10.10 -22.84 -15.07
CA PRO A 23 10.61 -23.84 -15.99
C PRO A 23 9.87 -23.73 -17.33
N ARG A 24 10.67 -23.60 -18.37
CA ARG A 24 10.24 -23.73 -19.77
C ARG A 24 9.73 -25.16 -19.97
N ASN A 25 8.49 -25.35 -20.37
CA ASN A 25 8.10 -26.60 -20.98
C ASN A 25 7.32 -26.37 -22.27
N GLU A 26 7.70 -27.20 -23.24
CA GLU A 26 7.44 -27.08 -24.65
C GLU A 26 6.02 -27.43 -25.08
N PHE A 27 5.70 -26.98 -26.28
CA PHE A 27 4.54 -27.25 -27.12
C PHE A 27 4.00 -28.68 -27.09
N ALA A 28 2.68 -28.85 -27.05
CA ALA A 28 1.94 -29.83 -27.79
C ALA A 28 0.54 -29.35 -28.12
N MET A 29 0.26 -29.27 -29.41
CA MET A 29 -1.08 -29.18 -30.01
C MET A 29 -1.89 -30.44 -29.70
N ALA A 30 -3.18 -30.33 -29.41
CA ALA A 30 -4.22 -31.06 -30.15
C ALA A 30 -5.62 -30.94 -29.51
N ALA A 31 -6.57 -30.70 -30.41
CA ALA A 31 -7.93 -31.28 -30.47
C ALA A 31 -9.04 -30.82 -29.47
N GLN A 32 -10.02 -30.23 -30.11
CA GLN A 32 -11.40 -30.00 -29.67
C GLN A 32 -12.09 -31.27 -29.13
N ASN A 33 -12.85 -31.12 -28.05
CA ASN A 33 -14.03 -31.98 -27.83
C ASN A 33 -15.07 -31.31 -26.92
N PRO A 34 -16.35 -31.72 -27.08
CA PRO A 34 -17.50 -30.87 -26.72
C PRO A 34 -17.98 -31.02 -25.27
N ALA A 35 -18.80 -30.09 -24.92
CA ALA A 35 -19.56 -29.88 -23.69
C ALA A 35 -19.78 -31.09 -22.75
N GLN A 36 -19.36 -30.93 -21.50
CA GLN A 36 -19.72 -31.80 -20.38
C GLN A 36 -20.41 -30.96 -19.28
N PRO A 37 -21.42 -31.48 -18.63
CA PRO A 37 -22.26 -30.72 -17.70
C PRO A 37 -21.52 -30.38 -16.41
N ALA A 38 -21.88 -29.22 -15.82
CA ALA A 38 -21.29 -28.65 -14.63
C ALA A 38 -21.31 -29.65 -13.45
N SER A 39 -20.13 -29.95 -12.93
CA SER A 39 -19.90 -30.67 -11.68
C SER A 39 -20.14 -29.75 -10.48
N PRO A 40 -20.72 -30.23 -9.37
CA PRO A 40 -20.98 -29.41 -8.21
C PRO A 40 -19.67 -28.91 -7.56
N ALA A 41 -19.68 -27.67 -7.05
CA ALA A 41 -18.57 -27.03 -6.39
C ALA A 41 -18.03 -27.91 -5.23
N PRO A 42 -16.70 -28.02 -5.07
CA PRO A 42 -16.12 -28.74 -3.95
C PRO A 42 -16.41 -28.00 -2.64
N PRO A 43 -16.61 -28.74 -1.53
CA PRO A 43 -16.84 -28.13 -0.23
C PRO A 43 -15.63 -27.27 0.19
N ALA A 44 -15.91 -26.14 0.82
CA ALA A 44 -14.91 -25.25 1.38
C ALA A 44 -13.91 -26.06 2.22
N LYS A 45 -12.63 -26.05 1.82
CA LYS A 45 -11.57 -26.66 2.62
C LYS A 45 -11.53 -25.95 3.97
N ALA A 46 -11.83 -26.72 5.01
CA ALA A 46 -11.58 -26.33 6.39
C ALA A 46 -10.13 -25.87 6.50
N ALA A 47 -9.92 -24.73 7.18
CA ALA A 47 -8.61 -24.21 7.48
C ALA A 47 -7.77 -25.31 8.12
N ALA A 48 -6.73 -25.76 7.45
CA ALA A 48 -5.78 -26.70 7.99
C ALA A 48 -5.12 -26.04 9.20
N LYS A 49 -5.31 -26.60 10.39
CA LYS A 49 -4.52 -26.27 11.56
C LYS A 49 -3.07 -26.57 11.21
N HIS A 50 -2.25 -25.54 11.18
CA HIS A 50 -0.81 -25.65 11.01
C HIS A 50 -0.23 -26.19 12.32
N GLU A 51 -0.05 -27.50 12.38
CA GLU A 51 0.78 -28.14 13.42
C GLU A 51 2.24 -27.94 13.02
N SER A 52 2.86 -26.84 13.43
CA SER A 52 4.30 -26.64 13.32
C SER A 52 4.96 -26.99 14.66
N GLY A 53 5.44 -28.21 14.78
CA GLY A 53 6.38 -28.63 15.82
C GLY A 53 7.79 -28.13 15.50
N GLY A 54 8.05 -26.85 15.64
CA GLY A 54 9.37 -26.24 15.53
C GLY A 54 9.35 -24.88 16.22
N THR A 55 10.43 -24.47 16.84
CA THR A 55 10.64 -23.18 17.52
C THR A 55 10.74 -22.02 16.50
N GLU A 56 9.80 -21.93 15.58
CA GLU A 56 9.74 -20.79 14.65
C GLU A 56 9.18 -19.58 15.40
N MET A 57 9.91 -18.48 15.37
CA MET A 57 9.52 -17.25 16.06
C MET A 57 8.23 -16.70 15.40
N GLU A 58 7.22 -16.39 16.23
CA GLU A 58 6.01 -15.74 15.77
C GLU A 58 6.33 -14.37 15.16
N LYS A 59 5.62 -14.00 14.08
CA LYS A 59 5.82 -12.77 13.34
C LYS A 59 4.51 -11.98 13.24
N VAL A 60 4.62 -10.67 13.21
CA VAL A 60 3.46 -9.82 12.94
C VAL A 60 2.93 -10.05 11.52
N ALA A 61 1.62 -10.09 11.36
CA ALA A 61 0.96 -10.36 10.08
C ALA A 61 0.87 -9.11 9.17
N GLY A 62 0.95 -7.91 9.76
CA GLY A 62 0.84 -6.65 9.02
C GLY A 62 0.56 -5.46 9.92
N ILE A 63 0.32 -4.31 9.32
CA ILE A 63 -0.07 -3.08 10.02
C ILE A 63 -1.58 -3.12 10.27
N GLY A 64 -1.98 -3.15 11.55
CA GLY A 64 -3.39 -3.16 11.94
C GLY A 64 -4.01 -1.76 12.01
N GLY A 65 -3.21 -0.71 12.13
CA GLY A 65 -3.68 0.68 12.20
C GLY A 65 -2.54 1.68 12.27
N LEU A 66 -2.83 2.91 11.88
CA LEU A 66 -1.94 4.06 12.05
C LEU A 66 -2.60 5.03 13.03
N PHE A 67 -1.92 5.32 14.14
CA PHE A 67 -2.42 6.20 15.19
C PHE A 67 -1.48 7.38 15.39
N PHE A 68 -2.01 8.60 15.33
CA PHE A 68 -1.24 9.82 15.50
C PHE A 68 -2.08 10.90 16.16
N ARG A 69 -1.45 11.93 16.67
CA ARG A 69 -2.12 13.07 17.29
C ARG A 69 -2.57 14.04 16.22
N ALA A 70 -3.80 14.55 16.35
CA ALA A 70 -4.38 15.57 15.51
C ALA A 70 -4.86 16.74 16.37
N HIS A 71 -4.81 17.95 15.83
CA HIS A 71 -5.35 19.14 16.45
C HIS A 71 -6.88 19.08 16.45
N ASP A 72 -7.48 18.72 15.29
CA ASP A 72 -8.91 18.45 15.16
C ASP A 72 -9.13 17.07 14.49
N PRO A 73 -9.21 15.98 15.29
CA PRO A 73 -9.35 14.64 14.76
C PRO A 73 -10.57 14.44 13.87
N LYS A 74 -11.67 15.14 14.17
CA LYS A 74 -12.91 15.01 13.40
C LYS A 74 -12.80 15.68 12.02
N ALA A 75 -12.30 16.91 11.98
CA ALA A 75 -12.10 17.62 10.72
C ALA A 75 -11.07 16.89 9.85
N LEU A 76 -9.96 16.46 10.46
CA LEU A 76 -8.90 15.73 9.75
C LEU A 76 -9.40 14.39 9.21
N GLY A 77 -10.12 13.61 9.99
CA GLY A 77 -10.69 12.35 9.55
C GLY A 77 -11.69 12.51 8.40
N ASN A 78 -12.54 13.54 8.45
CA ASN A 78 -13.44 13.87 7.34
C ASN A 78 -12.67 14.23 6.06
N TRP A 79 -11.54 14.92 6.16
CA TRP A 79 -10.69 15.23 5.03
C TRP A 79 -10.12 13.94 4.39
N TYR A 80 -9.61 13.00 5.20
CA TYR A 80 -9.12 11.71 4.72
C TYR A 80 -10.21 10.90 4.03
N LEU A 81 -11.42 10.88 4.61
CA LEU A 81 -12.56 10.20 4.00
C LEU A 81 -12.93 10.84 2.65
N GLN A 82 -13.05 12.16 2.60
CA GLN A 82 -13.53 12.89 1.42
C GLN A 82 -12.54 12.84 0.26
N HIS A 83 -11.23 12.92 0.54
CA HIS A 83 -10.23 13.11 -0.51
C HIS A 83 -9.41 11.85 -0.83
N LEU A 84 -9.29 10.94 0.14
CA LEU A 84 -8.51 9.70 -0.02
C LEU A 84 -9.35 8.43 0.15
N GLY A 85 -10.64 8.55 0.48
CA GLY A 85 -11.52 7.40 0.65
C GLY A 85 -11.23 6.56 1.91
N ILE A 86 -10.50 7.11 2.89
CA ILE A 86 -10.15 6.41 4.11
C ILE A 86 -11.26 6.63 5.13
N ALA A 87 -12.03 5.57 5.41
CA ALA A 87 -13.09 5.63 6.40
C ALA A 87 -12.53 5.90 7.80
N LEU A 88 -13.24 6.74 8.55
CA LEU A 88 -12.99 6.91 9.98
C LEU A 88 -13.19 5.58 10.72
N GLU A 89 -12.52 5.44 11.86
CA GLU A 89 -12.78 4.31 12.75
C GLU A 89 -14.29 4.22 13.11
N PRO A 90 -14.82 3.00 13.29
CA PRO A 90 -16.20 2.86 13.71
C PRO A 90 -16.37 3.49 15.08
N THR A 91 -17.41 4.30 15.21
CA THR A 91 -17.90 4.72 16.53
C THR A 91 -18.38 3.49 17.31
N SER A 92 -18.65 3.62 18.61
CA SER A 92 -19.09 2.55 19.51
C SER A 92 -20.29 1.71 19.01
N GLU A 93 -20.92 2.08 17.91
CA GLU A 93 -22.07 1.42 17.30
C GLU A 93 -21.73 0.48 16.11
N GLY A 94 -20.43 0.27 15.83
CA GLY A 94 -20.00 -0.76 14.86
C GLY A 94 -20.13 -0.37 13.40
N GLY A 95 -19.48 0.70 12.98
CA GLY A 95 -19.31 1.04 11.55
C GLY A 95 -18.23 0.19 10.85
N PRO A 96 -18.17 0.21 9.51
CA PRO A 96 -17.13 -0.49 8.76
C PRO A 96 -15.76 0.17 9.00
N VAL A 97 -14.74 -0.64 9.28
CA VAL A 97 -13.34 -0.19 9.24
C VAL A 97 -12.87 -0.11 7.79
N TRP A 98 -11.93 0.79 7.52
CA TRP A 98 -11.29 0.84 6.22
C TRP A 98 -10.53 -0.46 5.92
N GLN A 99 -10.87 -1.10 4.82
CA GLN A 99 -10.22 -2.32 4.36
C GLN A 99 -9.12 -1.97 3.36
N GLN A 100 -7.89 -2.34 3.69
CA GLN A 100 -6.76 -2.20 2.79
C GLN A 100 -6.76 -3.35 1.78
N GLU A 101 -6.52 -3.04 0.52
CA GLU A 101 -6.26 -4.06 -0.48
C GLU A 101 -4.93 -4.77 -0.22
N ALA A 102 -4.87 -6.07 -0.51
CA ALA A 102 -3.62 -6.82 -0.42
C ALA A 102 -2.55 -6.22 -1.34
N GLY A 103 -1.31 -6.17 -0.85
CA GLY A 103 -0.20 -5.63 -1.64
C GLY A 103 1.02 -5.32 -0.79
N PRO A 104 2.12 -4.90 -1.43
CA PRO A 104 3.37 -4.62 -0.74
C PRO A 104 3.22 -3.47 0.25
N THR A 105 3.87 -3.61 1.40
CA THR A 105 3.98 -2.56 2.41
C THR A 105 5.45 -2.36 2.74
N VAL A 106 5.92 -1.12 2.66
CA VAL A 106 7.29 -0.76 3.03
C VAL A 106 7.28 -0.30 4.48
N PHE A 107 8.14 -0.90 5.30
CA PHE A 107 8.42 -0.44 6.66
C PHE A 107 9.89 -0.03 6.72
N SER A 108 10.15 1.28 6.78
CA SER A 108 11.50 1.83 6.67
C SER A 108 11.75 2.94 7.70
N PRO A 109 12.59 2.68 8.72
CA PRO A 109 13.09 3.75 9.56
C PRO A 109 14.10 4.61 8.77
N PHE A 110 13.98 5.92 8.90
CA PHE A 110 14.87 6.90 8.32
C PHE A 110 15.83 7.45 9.38
N PRO A 111 17.01 7.96 8.98
CA PRO A 111 17.87 8.70 9.89
C PRO A 111 17.15 9.90 10.51
N GLU A 112 17.44 10.24 11.75
CA GLU A 112 16.86 11.38 12.45
C GLU A 112 17.06 12.71 11.68
N THR A 113 18.16 12.82 10.96
CA THR A 113 18.53 14.01 10.17
C THR A 113 17.86 14.06 8.79
N THR A 114 16.93 13.13 8.51
CA THR A 114 16.28 13.07 7.20
C THR A 114 15.53 14.36 6.87
N LYS A 115 15.62 14.79 5.61
CA LYS A 115 14.80 15.86 5.05
C LYS A 115 13.67 15.33 4.18
N TYR A 116 13.50 14.01 4.16
CA TYR A 116 12.53 13.35 3.29
C TYR A 116 11.10 13.72 3.65
N PHE A 117 10.80 13.93 4.92
CA PHE A 117 9.47 14.30 5.42
C PHE A 117 9.12 15.79 5.27
N GLY A 118 10.09 16.62 4.82
CA GLY A 118 9.92 18.07 4.64
C GLY A 118 10.21 18.84 5.91
N ASP A 119 9.22 18.96 6.78
CA ASP A 119 9.36 19.65 8.07
C ASP A 119 10.14 18.77 9.07
N PRO A 120 11.22 19.28 9.70
CA PRO A 120 11.99 18.53 10.69
C PRO A 120 11.22 18.18 11.96
N GLN A 121 10.08 18.82 12.21
CA GLN A 121 9.19 18.46 13.33
C GLN A 121 8.30 17.25 13.02
N LYS A 122 8.18 16.84 11.76
CA LYS A 122 7.43 15.67 11.35
C LYS A 122 8.31 14.42 11.40
N VAL A 123 7.98 13.52 12.33
CA VAL A 123 8.78 12.32 12.62
C VAL A 123 8.29 11.06 11.91
N TRP A 124 7.24 11.18 11.10
CA TRP A 124 6.70 10.10 10.28
C TRP A 124 6.09 10.63 8.99
N MET A 125 5.94 9.76 8.03
CA MET A 125 5.22 10.00 6.79
C MET A 125 4.44 8.74 6.44
N VAL A 126 3.20 8.89 6.00
CA VAL A 126 2.43 7.76 5.49
C VAL A 126 2.54 7.69 3.97
N ASN A 127 2.70 6.48 3.45
CA ASN A 127 2.63 6.20 2.02
C ASN A 127 1.37 5.40 1.73
N PHE A 128 0.53 5.91 0.83
CA PHE A 128 -0.67 5.22 0.37
C PHE A 128 -0.49 4.70 -1.05
N ARG A 129 -0.78 3.43 -1.27
CA ARG A 129 -0.84 2.87 -2.62
C ARG A 129 -2.08 3.37 -3.35
N VAL A 130 -1.92 3.66 -4.63
CA VAL A 130 -3.01 4.08 -5.52
C VAL A 130 -2.94 3.29 -6.83
N HIS A 131 -4.08 3.03 -7.46
CA HIS A 131 -4.14 2.33 -8.75
C HIS A 131 -3.77 3.24 -9.93
N ASP A 132 -4.15 4.52 -9.85
CA ASP A 132 -3.94 5.50 -10.91
C ASP A 132 -3.52 6.83 -10.29
N LEU A 133 -2.22 7.08 -10.31
CA LEU A 133 -1.65 8.28 -9.69
C LEU A 133 -2.08 9.55 -10.40
N ASP A 134 -2.24 9.52 -11.73
CA ASP A 134 -2.63 10.72 -12.47
C ASP A 134 -4.06 11.14 -12.15
N LYS A 135 -4.98 10.18 -12.04
CA LYS A 135 -6.36 10.46 -11.61
C LYS A 135 -6.40 10.95 -10.17
N MET A 136 -5.66 10.33 -9.27
CA MET A 136 -5.60 10.75 -7.87
C MET A 136 -5.05 12.17 -7.74
N VAL A 137 -3.98 12.51 -8.42
CA VAL A 137 -3.40 13.85 -8.43
C VAL A 137 -4.38 14.87 -9.03
N ALA A 138 -5.05 14.54 -10.13
CA ALA A 138 -6.01 15.42 -10.77
C ALA A 138 -7.21 15.73 -9.86
N GLN A 139 -7.78 14.72 -9.18
CA GLN A 139 -8.91 14.93 -8.26
C GLN A 139 -8.52 15.79 -7.05
N LEU A 140 -7.33 15.56 -6.48
CA LEU A 140 -6.85 16.33 -5.34
C LEU A 140 -6.60 17.79 -5.73
N ARG A 141 -5.96 18.05 -6.87
CA ARG A 141 -5.73 19.41 -7.37
C ARG A 141 -7.04 20.13 -7.70
N THR A 142 -8.02 19.43 -8.24
CA THR A 142 -9.38 19.98 -8.49
C THR A 142 -10.07 20.37 -7.19
N ALA A 143 -9.80 19.65 -6.09
CA ALA A 143 -10.28 19.99 -4.75
C ALA A 143 -9.46 21.11 -4.07
N GLY A 144 -8.50 21.74 -4.78
CA GLY A 144 -7.64 22.80 -4.24
C GLY A 144 -6.51 22.32 -3.35
N ILE A 145 -6.21 21.02 -3.34
CA ILE A 145 -5.13 20.45 -2.55
C ILE A 145 -3.84 20.53 -3.37
N GLU A 146 -2.79 21.11 -2.76
CA GLU A 146 -1.48 21.17 -3.38
C GLU A 146 -0.84 19.78 -3.41
N VAL A 147 -0.52 19.30 -4.61
CA VAL A 147 0.18 18.03 -4.83
C VAL A 147 1.40 18.30 -5.70
N LYS A 148 2.58 17.88 -5.25
CA LYS A 148 3.82 17.97 -6.04
C LYS A 148 3.72 17.13 -7.30
N ASP A 149 4.45 17.53 -8.35
CA ASP A 149 4.46 16.78 -9.60
C ASP A 149 4.92 15.36 -9.39
N PRO A 150 4.27 14.38 -10.06
CA PRO A 150 4.64 12.99 -9.98
C PRO A 150 6.08 12.72 -10.43
N GLU A 151 6.77 11.86 -9.71
CA GLU A 151 8.10 11.36 -10.05
C GLU A 151 8.02 9.87 -10.38
N SER A 152 8.76 9.43 -11.41
CA SER A 152 8.78 8.04 -11.85
C SER A 152 10.13 7.39 -11.58
N TYR A 153 10.11 6.14 -11.12
CA TYR A 153 11.30 5.34 -10.85
C TYR A 153 11.15 3.96 -11.49
N PRO A 154 12.06 3.58 -12.41
CA PRO A 154 12.00 2.30 -13.08
C PRO A 154 11.91 1.12 -12.11
N ASN A 155 11.03 0.16 -12.39
CA ASN A 155 10.79 -1.07 -11.62
C ASN A 155 10.28 -0.86 -10.17
N ILE A 156 9.94 0.38 -9.79
CA ILE A 156 9.45 0.71 -8.45
C ILE A 156 8.05 1.29 -8.53
N GLY A 157 7.85 2.23 -9.45
CA GLY A 157 6.57 2.89 -9.62
C GLY A 157 6.68 4.41 -9.70
N ARG A 158 5.54 5.05 -9.49
CA ARG A 158 5.37 6.50 -9.55
C ARG A 158 4.93 7.03 -8.20
N PHE A 159 5.39 8.22 -7.84
CA PHE A 159 5.13 8.82 -6.55
C PHE A 159 4.70 10.27 -6.70
N ALA A 160 3.80 10.73 -5.83
CA ALA A 160 3.49 12.14 -5.65
C ALA A 160 3.38 12.46 -4.16
N ARG A 161 3.63 13.72 -3.79
CA ARG A 161 3.63 14.15 -2.39
C ARG A 161 2.67 15.28 -2.16
N LEU A 162 2.05 15.24 -0.99
CA LEU A 162 1.18 16.28 -0.49
C LEU A 162 1.27 16.35 1.04
N HIS A 163 0.50 17.25 1.62
CA HIS A 163 0.30 17.32 3.06
C HIS A 163 -1.20 17.32 3.36
N ASP A 164 -1.56 16.76 4.49
CA ASP A 164 -2.90 16.94 5.02
C ASP A 164 -3.09 18.38 5.60
N PRO A 165 -4.30 18.77 6.01
CA PRO A 165 -4.58 20.11 6.55
C PRO A 165 -3.74 20.48 7.80
N GLU A 166 -3.22 19.49 8.52
CA GLU A 166 -2.36 19.70 9.69
C GLU A 166 -0.86 19.60 9.36
N GLY A 167 -0.54 19.59 8.06
CA GLY A 167 0.84 19.55 7.56
C GLY A 167 1.53 18.21 7.72
N ASN A 168 0.79 17.11 7.96
CA ASN A 168 1.41 15.79 7.99
C ASN A 168 1.77 15.35 6.57
N PRO A 169 3.00 14.86 6.34
CA PRO A 169 3.45 14.47 5.01
C PRO A 169 2.79 13.18 4.56
N ILE A 170 2.29 13.20 3.34
CA ILE A 170 1.68 12.06 2.64
C ILE A 170 2.44 11.82 1.35
N GLU A 171 2.70 10.58 1.04
CA GLU A 171 3.19 10.14 -0.25
C GLU A 171 2.17 9.18 -0.88
N LEU A 172 1.83 9.42 -2.13
CA LEU A 172 1.02 8.52 -2.95
C LEU A 172 1.96 7.68 -3.80
N TRP A 173 1.71 6.39 -3.89
CA TRP A 173 2.53 5.45 -4.64
C TRP A 173 1.68 4.58 -5.55
N GLN A 174 1.94 4.67 -6.84
CA GLN A 174 1.46 3.71 -7.84
C GLN A 174 2.59 2.72 -8.11
N PRO A 175 2.51 1.47 -7.62
CA PRO A 175 3.49 0.42 -7.94
C PRO A 175 3.61 0.16 -9.45
N SER A 176 4.77 -0.36 -9.88
CA SER A 176 5.02 -0.78 -11.28
C SER A 176 4.25 -2.02 -11.63
#